data_8ba767f6d44943478e52fbb0ab49b8df
#
_entry.id   8ba767f6d44943478e52fbb0ab49b8df
#
_cell.length_a   1.000
_cell.length_b   1.000
_cell.length_c   1.000
_cell.angle_alpha   90.00
_cell.angle_beta   90.00
_cell.angle_gamma   90.00
#
_symmetry.space_group_name_H-M   'P 1'
#
loop_
_entity.id
_entity.type
_entity.pdbx_description
1 polymer ?
#
loop_
_entity_poly.entity_id
_entity_poly.type
_entity_poly.pdbx_seq_one_letter_code
_entity_poly.pdbx_strand_id
1 'polypeptide(L)'
;MGIGDVTTPLIPEVIKAMHKSVDEMAEKVSFRGYGPEQGYDFLRKAIVAGEYTSRGIEMDPDDIFVSDGSKCDVANIQELFTENVKIAIPDPVYPVYLDSNVMAGRAGVLQDDGHFSKVTYLASTAENNFQPDLPKNPVQMIYLCSPNNPTGTVLSRETLQKFVDYANENGAIILFDGAYNCYIQDESLPHSIFEIPGARTCAIEFRSFSKTAGFTGVRCAYTVIPHELSKLRSMWNRRQCTKFNGVNYVTQRAAEAIYSPVGWQQTKAVIAGYMKTAGVIRKELAAAGYTVFGGEHAPYIWWKIPDGEKSFDFFDRLLATCEVVGTPGSGFGPCGEGYFRLTAFGDYERTCEALKRIRERL
;
A
#
# COMPACT_ATOMS: atom_id res chain seq x y z
N MET A 1 -15.31 3.27 10.99
CA MET A 1 -15.06 2.97 9.56
C MET A 1 -13.95 3.88 8.97
N GLY A 2 -13.25 4.67 9.81
CA GLY A 2 -12.22 5.64 9.37
C GLY A 2 -10.79 5.13 9.34
N ILE A 3 -10.42 4.25 10.27
CA ILE A 3 -9.03 3.79 10.42
C ILE A 3 -8.70 2.73 9.37
N GLY A 4 -7.57 2.93 8.66
CA GLY A 4 -7.00 1.94 7.75
C GLY A 4 -6.15 0.89 8.48
N ASP A 5 -6.56 0.45 9.67
CA ASP A 5 -5.90 -0.59 10.45
C ASP A 5 -6.71 -1.88 10.46
N VAL A 6 -6.01 -3.02 10.43
CA VAL A 6 -6.63 -4.35 10.52
C VAL A 6 -7.10 -4.61 11.96
N THR A 7 -8.22 -5.32 12.09
CA THR A 7 -8.85 -5.61 13.39
C THR A 7 -8.95 -7.10 13.71
N THR A 8 -8.77 -7.95 12.71
CA THR A 8 -8.77 -9.41 12.90
C THR A 8 -7.45 -9.85 13.56
N PRO A 9 -7.51 -10.72 14.58
CA PRO A 9 -6.31 -11.31 15.18
C PRO A 9 -5.42 -12.03 14.16
N LEU A 10 -4.13 -12.19 14.50
CA LEU A 10 -3.19 -12.98 13.71
C LEU A 10 -3.70 -14.41 13.52
N ILE A 11 -3.47 -14.96 12.34
CA ILE A 11 -3.86 -16.33 12.01
C ILE A 11 -3.12 -17.37 12.87
N PRO A 12 -3.75 -18.52 13.18
CA PRO A 12 -3.15 -19.54 14.04
C PRO A 12 -1.78 -20.04 13.60
N GLU A 13 -1.54 -20.17 12.28
CA GLU A 13 -0.24 -20.65 11.77
C GLU A 13 0.89 -19.63 12.02
N VAL A 14 0.60 -18.33 11.97
CA VAL A 14 1.54 -17.27 12.36
C VAL A 14 1.87 -17.36 13.86
N ILE A 15 0.87 -17.46 14.71
CA ILE A 15 1.07 -17.58 16.17
C ILE A 15 1.92 -18.81 16.51
N LYS A 16 1.64 -19.96 15.89
CA LYS A 16 2.42 -21.18 16.06
C LYS A 16 3.89 -21.01 15.65
N ALA A 17 4.13 -20.34 14.51
CA ALA A 17 5.48 -20.04 14.05
C ALA A 17 6.22 -19.09 15.01
N MET A 18 5.54 -18.08 15.56
CA MET A 18 6.13 -17.18 16.57
C MET A 18 6.53 -17.94 17.83
N HIS A 19 5.65 -18.76 18.41
CA HIS A 19 5.96 -19.57 19.60
C HIS A 19 7.18 -20.46 19.35
N LYS A 20 7.17 -21.21 18.24
CA LYS A 20 8.31 -22.08 17.87
C LYS A 20 9.61 -21.29 17.77
N SER A 21 9.57 -20.11 17.16
CA SER A 21 10.76 -19.27 16.96
C SER A 21 11.30 -18.71 18.28
N VAL A 22 10.41 -18.42 19.25
CA VAL A 22 10.79 -17.99 20.60
C VAL A 22 11.48 -19.15 21.33
N ASP A 23 10.93 -20.37 21.26
CA ASP A 23 11.54 -21.56 21.86
C ASP A 23 12.93 -21.84 21.27
N GLU A 24 13.09 -21.69 19.95
CA GLU A 24 14.40 -21.82 19.27
C GLU A 24 15.43 -20.80 19.79
N MET A 25 15.00 -19.61 20.21
CA MET A 25 15.90 -18.58 20.77
C MET A 25 16.38 -18.93 22.19
N ALA A 26 15.72 -19.82 22.89
CA ALA A 26 16.12 -20.26 24.23
C ALA A 26 17.29 -21.26 24.20
N GLU A 27 17.53 -21.92 23.07
CA GLU A 27 18.50 -23.00 22.94
C GLU A 27 19.79 -22.49 22.29
N LYS A 28 20.95 -22.81 22.87
CA LYS A 28 22.29 -22.38 22.39
C LYS A 28 22.54 -22.75 20.92
N VAL A 29 22.05 -23.88 20.46
CA VAL A 29 22.27 -24.40 19.10
C VAL A 29 21.46 -23.68 18.05
N SER A 30 20.30 -23.15 18.41
CA SER A 30 19.34 -22.47 17.52
C SER A 30 19.19 -20.97 17.78
N PHE A 31 19.86 -20.45 18.82
CA PHE A 31 19.91 -19.01 19.11
C PHE A 31 20.35 -18.19 17.88
N ARG A 32 19.70 -17.06 17.66
CA ARG A 32 20.00 -16.13 16.56
C ARG A 32 20.37 -14.76 17.16
N GLY A 33 21.59 -14.31 16.89
CA GLY A 33 22.02 -12.92 17.12
C GLY A 33 21.56 -12.01 15.97
N TYR A 34 22.40 -11.04 15.60
CA TYR A 34 22.14 -10.22 14.42
C TYR A 34 21.98 -11.11 13.18
N GLY A 35 20.84 -10.97 12.51
CA GLY A 35 20.59 -11.62 11.22
C GLY A 35 21.20 -10.84 10.05
N PRO A 36 21.06 -11.38 8.83
CA PRO A 36 21.38 -10.60 7.62
C PRO A 36 20.50 -9.34 7.56
N GLU A 37 21.09 -8.18 7.30
CA GLU A 37 20.37 -6.90 7.23
C GLU A 37 19.34 -6.89 6.09
N GLN A 38 19.56 -7.66 5.04
CA GLN A 38 18.64 -7.85 3.93
C GLN A 38 17.44 -8.76 4.27
N GLY A 39 17.53 -9.49 5.37
CA GLY A 39 16.56 -10.51 5.78
C GLY A 39 17.06 -11.94 5.53
N TYR A 40 16.47 -12.89 6.26
CA TYR A 40 16.85 -14.31 6.14
C TYR A 40 16.42 -14.91 4.81
N ASP A 41 17.26 -15.78 4.27
CA ASP A 41 17.03 -16.51 3.02
C ASP A 41 15.70 -17.26 2.98
N PHE A 42 15.29 -17.86 4.10
CA PHE A 42 14.04 -18.62 4.16
C PHE A 42 12.84 -17.74 3.81
N LEU A 43 12.78 -16.49 4.33
CA LEU A 43 11.69 -15.57 4.05
C LEU A 43 11.79 -15.01 2.62
N ARG A 44 12.99 -14.57 2.19
CA ARG A 44 13.18 -14.03 0.85
C ARG A 44 12.79 -15.04 -0.25
N LYS A 45 13.18 -16.32 -0.07
CA LYS A 45 12.79 -17.41 -0.96
C LYS A 45 11.29 -17.70 -0.92
N ALA A 46 10.66 -17.66 0.26
CA ALA A 46 9.21 -17.84 0.39
C ALA A 46 8.43 -16.71 -0.28
N ILE A 47 8.88 -15.45 -0.15
CA ILE A 47 8.32 -14.29 -0.85
C ILE A 47 8.41 -14.50 -2.37
N VAL A 48 9.58 -14.84 -2.90
CA VAL A 48 9.76 -15.05 -4.33
C VAL A 48 8.84 -16.16 -4.84
N ALA A 49 8.79 -17.29 -4.17
CA ALA A 49 7.93 -18.40 -4.57
C ALA A 49 6.44 -18.04 -4.53
N GLY A 50 5.99 -17.39 -3.45
CA GLY A 50 4.57 -17.10 -3.20
C GLY A 50 4.02 -15.91 -3.99
N GLU A 51 4.83 -14.85 -4.17
CA GLU A 51 4.35 -13.59 -4.73
C GLU A 51 4.74 -13.38 -6.20
N TYR A 52 5.86 -13.94 -6.65
CA TYR A 52 6.41 -13.70 -7.99
C TYR A 52 6.37 -14.95 -8.87
N THR A 53 7.03 -16.03 -8.46
CA THR A 53 7.08 -17.27 -9.27
C THR A 53 5.68 -17.85 -9.51
N SER A 54 4.80 -17.78 -8.52
CA SER A 54 3.40 -18.21 -8.64
C SER A 54 2.61 -17.46 -9.72
N ARG A 55 3.11 -16.28 -10.14
CA ARG A 55 2.53 -15.43 -11.21
C ARG A 55 3.35 -15.42 -12.48
N GLY A 56 4.34 -16.31 -12.59
CA GLY A 56 5.22 -16.37 -13.76
C GLY A 56 6.25 -15.25 -13.84
N ILE A 57 6.48 -14.52 -12.74
CA ILE A 57 7.48 -13.47 -12.66
C ILE A 57 8.79 -14.11 -12.17
N GLU A 58 9.84 -13.97 -12.95
CA GLU A 58 11.19 -14.34 -12.53
C GLU A 58 11.74 -13.27 -11.57
N MET A 59 12.13 -13.69 -10.36
CA MET A 59 12.66 -12.80 -9.33
C MET A 59 13.76 -13.51 -8.54
N ASP A 60 14.88 -12.82 -8.34
CA ASP A 60 15.95 -13.32 -7.49
C ASP A 60 15.65 -13.02 -6.00
N PRO A 61 15.79 -13.97 -5.07
CA PRO A 61 15.71 -13.69 -3.64
C PRO A 61 16.66 -12.56 -3.18
N ASP A 62 17.77 -12.36 -3.86
CA ASP A 62 18.70 -11.27 -3.57
C ASP A 62 18.19 -9.88 -3.98
N ASP A 63 17.13 -9.78 -4.78
CA ASP A 63 16.44 -8.52 -5.08
C ASP A 63 15.47 -8.10 -3.96
N ILE A 64 15.22 -8.98 -2.96
CA ILE A 64 14.29 -8.76 -1.83
C ILE A 64 15.05 -8.22 -0.62
N PHE A 65 14.55 -7.10 -0.06
CA PHE A 65 15.06 -6.47 1.17
C PHE A 65 13.95 -6.42 2.21
N VAL A 66 14.03 -7.27 3.23
CA VAL A 66 13.04 -7.33 4.32
C VAL A 66 13.22 -6.15 5.26
N SER A 67 12.11 -5.52 5.67
CA SER A 67 12.09 -4.34 6.52
C SER A 67 10.97 -4.39 7.57
N ASP A 68 10.94 -3.39 8.45
CA ASP A 68 9.95 -3.26 9.53
C ASP A 68 8.67 -2.53 9.12
N GLY A 69 8.50 -2.20 7.84
CA GLY A 69 7.29 -1.58 7.33
C GLY A 69 7.50 -0.81 6.01
N SER A 70 6.58 -0.97 5.06
CA SER A 70 6.65 -0.27 3.76
C SER A 70 6.64 1.26 3.90
N LYS A 71 5.97 1.81 4.91
CA LYS A 71 6.02 3.25 5.22
C LYS A 71 7.46 3.73 5.46
N CYS A 72 8.23 2.97 6.26
CA CYS A 72 9.64 3.27 6.52
C CYS A 72 10.45 3.20 5.23
N ASP A 73 10.23 2.17 4.41
CA ASP A 73 10.95 1.98 3.16
C ASP A 73 10.68 3.11 2.16
N VAL A 74 9.41 3.48 1.98
CA VAL A 74 8.99 4.58 1.10
C VAL A 74 9.62 5.92 1.53
N ALA A 75 9.73 6.17 2.84
CA ALA A 75 10.39 7.37 3.33
C ALA A 75 11.92 7.27 3.22
N ASN A 76 12.49 6.12 3.56
CA ASN A 76 13.93 5.90 3.60
C ASN A 76 14.59 5.82 2.22
N ILE A 77 13.89 5.32 1.20
CA ILE A 77 14.42 5.22 -0.16
C ILE A 77 14.83 6.58 -0.72
N GLN A 78 14.22 7.64 -0.23
CA GLN A 78 14.52 9.02 -0.63
C GLN A 78 15.95 9.44 -0.29
N GLU A 79 16.61 8.79 0.68
CA GLU A 79 18.01 9.05 1.02
C GLU A 79 19.00 8.69 -0.11
N LEU A 80 18.53 7.91 -1.10
CA LEU A 80 19.33 7.56 -2.29
C LEU A 80 19.32 8.64 -3.36
N PHE A 81 18.48 9.67 -3.22
CA PHE A 81 18.27 10.70 -4.23
C PHE A 81 18.59 12.07 -3.68
N THR A 82 19.07 12.96 -4.56
CA THR A 82 19.35 14.34 -4.19
C THR A 82 18.07 15.15 -3.95
N GLU A 83 18.17 16.28 -3.27
CA GLU A 83 17.05 17.19 -3.03
C GLU A 83 16.44 17.82 -4.30
N ASN A 84 17.22 17.85 -5.40
CA ASN A 84 16.81 18.45 -6.65
C ASN A 84 16.03 17.51 -7.59
N VAL A 85 15.77 16.28 -7.18
CA VAL A 85 14.97 15.31 -7.94
C VAL A 85 13.52 15.81 -8.02
N LYS A 86 13.03 15.95 -9.28
CA LYS A 86 11.63 16.29 -9.54
C LYS A 86 10.75 15.08 -9.35
N ILE A 87 9.66 15.27 -8.63
CA ILE A 87 8.76 14.21 -8.22
C ILE A 87 7.37 14.36 -8.84
N ALA A 88 6.71 13.23 -9.13
CA ALA A 88 5.30 13.18 -9.49
C ALA A 88 4.55 12.28 -8.51
N ILE A 89 3.39 12.74 -8.04
CA ILE A 89 2.56 12.06 -7.05
C ILE A 89 1.10 12.10 -7.50
N PRO A 90 0.37 10.95 -7.54
CA PRO A 90 -1.08 10.96 -7.78
C PRO A 90 -1.82 11.80 -6.73
N ASP A 91 -2.96 12.36 -7.12
CA ASP A 91 -3.86 13.10 -6.23
C ASP A 91 -5.32 12.70 -6.55
N PRO A 92 -6.08 12.12 -5.59
CA PRO A 92 -5.71 11.87 -4.20
C PRO A 92 -4.84 10.61 -4.02
N VAL A 93 -4.02 10.60 -2.96
CA VAL A 93 -3.15 9.47 -2.63
C VAL A 93 -2.82 9.42 -1.13
N TYR A 94 -2.16 8.35 -0.72
CA TYR A 94 -1.66 8.19 0.65
C TYR A 94 -0.67 9.33 1.01
N PRO A 95 -0.95 10.15 2.04
CA PRO A 95 -0.22 11.39 2.32
C PRO A 95 1.29 11.24 2.53
N VAL A 96 1.72 10.05 2.98
CA VAL A 96 3.14 9.80 3.30
C VAL A 96 4.08 10.05 2.12
N TYR A 97 3.63 9.86 0.88
CA TYR A 97 4.48 10.14 -0.29
C TYR A 97 4.78 11.64 -0.40
N LEU A 98 3.78 12.49 -0.16
CA LEU A 98 3.96 13.94 -0.13
C LEU A 98 4.75 14.35 1.11
N ASP A 99 4.30 13.97 2.30
CA ASP A 99 4.87 14.40 3.59
C ASP A 99 6.35 14.05 3.69
N SER A 100 6.74 12.84 3.26
CA SER A 100 8.14 12.44 3.28
C SER A 100 9.01 13.25 2.31
N ASN A 101 8.46 13.72 1.18
CA ASN A 101 9.16 14.64 0.27
C ASN A 101 9.20 16.07 0.79
N VAL A 102 8.19 16.53 1.54
CA VAL A 102 8.23 17.79 2.28
C VAL A 102 9.38 17.75 3.31
N MET A 103 9.44 16.69 4.12
CA MET A 103 10.52 16.49 5.11
C MET A 103 11.91 16.41 4.46
N ALA A 104 12.01 15.88 3.25
CA ALA A 104 13.24 15.79 2.48
C ALA A 104 13.60 17.07 1.71
N GLY A 105 12.80 18.15 1.84
CA GLY A 105 13.06 19.45 1.19
C GLY A 105 12.74 19.50 -0.31
N ARG A 106 12.09 18.49 -0.89
CA ARG A 106 11.82 18.41 -2.34
C ARG A 106 10.51 19.09 -2.77
N ALA A 107 9.58 19.28 -1.86
CA ALA A 107 8.22 19.70 -2.22
C ALA A 107 8.10 21.21 -2.56
N GLY A 108 9.02 22.04 -2.10
CA GLY A 108 8.94 23.50 -2.25
C GLY A 108 8.00 24.15 -1.23
N VAL A 109 7.24 25.14 -1.64
CA VAL A 109 6.35 25.95 -0.76
C VAL A 109 4.90 25.53 -0.99
N LEU A 110 4.12 25.45 0.08
CA LEU A 110 2.67 25.24 -0.01
C LEU A 110 2.01 26.48 -0.65
N GLN A 111 1.16 26.26 -1.64
CA GLN A 111 0.42 27.28 -2.38
C GLN A 111 -1.03 27.37 -1.88
N ASP A 112 -1.74 28.42 -2.25
CA ASP A 112 -3.13 28.68 -1.82
C ASP A 112 -4.14 27.62 -2.30
N ASP A 113 -3.82 26.91 -3.38
CA ASP A 113 -4.62 25.81 -3.92
C ASP A 113 -4.39 24.46 -3.20
N GLY A 114 -3.53 24.43 -2.16
CA GLY A 114 -3.21 23.24 -1.40
C GLY A 114 -2.10 22.37 -2.02
N HIS A 115 -1.53 22.77 -3.15
CA HIS A 115 -0.41 22.07 -3.79
C HIS A 115 0.95 22.63 -3.36
N PHE A 116 1.98 21.79 -3.37
CA PHE A 116 3.35 22.24 -3.18
C PHE A 116 4.00 22.58 -4.53
N SER A 117 4.72 23.71 -4.58
CA SER A 117 5.19 24.34 -5.81
C SER A 117 6.18 23.53 -6.66
N LYS A 118 6.87 22.53 -6.08
CA LYS A 118 7.84 21.68 -6.77
C LYS A 118 7.35 20.26 -7.03
N VAL A 119 6.10 19.94 -6.67
CA VAL A 119 5.49 18.62 -6.88
C VAL A 119 4.66 18.64 -8.16
N THR A 120 4.85 17.64 -9.01
CA THR A 120 3.95 17.38 -10.13
C THR A 120 2.82 16.49 -9.66
N TYR A 121 1.60 17.04 -9.58
CA TYR A 121 0.43 16.27 -9.21
C TYR A 121 -0.19 15.61 -10.44
N LEU A 122 -0.50 14.32 -10.31
CA LEU A 122 -1.13 13.51 -11.34
C LEU A 122 -2.59 13.29 -10.92
N ALA A 123 -3.51 14.08 -11.45
CA ALA A 123 -4.92 13.99 -11.10
C ALA A 123 -5.44 12.56 -11.36
N SER A 124 -6.02 11.97 -10.31
CA SER A 124 -6.57 10.62 -10.32
C SER A 124 -8.01 10.70 -9.83
N THR A 125 -8.93 11.03 -10.73
CA THR A 125 -10.30 11.43 -10.45
C THR A 125 -11.33 10.52 -11.13
N ALA A 126 -12.60 10.72 -10.86
CA ALA A 126 -13.67 9.94 -11.49
C ALA A 126 -13.72 10.13 -13.02
N GLU A 127 -13.34 11.30 -13.53
CA GLU A 127 -13.35 11.64 -14.95
C GLU A 127 -12.35 10.80 -15.76
N ASN A 128 -11.23 10.41 -15.15
CA ASN A 128 -10.25 9.51 -15.77
C ASN A 128 -10.29 8.08 -15.18
N ASN A 129 -11.39 7.71 -14.51
CA ASN A 129 -11.55 6.42 -13.84
C ASN A 129 -10.40 6.11 -12.85
N PHE A 130 -9.87 7.12 -12.21
CA PHE A 130 -8.74 7.04 -11.29
C PHE A 130 -7.47 6.45 -11.93
N GLN A 131 -7.31 6.61 -13.25
CA GLN A 131 -6.12 6.24 -14.01
C GLN A 131 -5.37 7.54 -14.34
N PRO A 132 -4.34 7.92 -13.57
CA PRO A 132 -3.66 9.19 -13.75
C PRO A 132 -2.95 9.28 -15.10
N ASP A 133 -2.92 10.48 -15.67
CA ASP A 133 -2.14 10.78 -16.86
C ASP A 133 -0.64 10.86 -16.56
N LEU A 134 0.17 10.72 -17.59
CA LEU A 134 1.61 10.90 -17.49
C LEU A 134 1.99 12.34 -17.11
N PRO A 135 3.13 12.55 -16.43
CA PRO A 135 3.64 13.90 -16.17
C PRO A 135 3.85 14.69 -17.47
N LYS A 136 3.33 15.91 -17.54
CA LYS A 136 3.51 16.79 -18.72
C LYS A 136 4.95 17.28 -18.87
N ASN A 137 5.68 17.39 -17.77
CA ASN A 137 7.08 17.80 -17.74
C ASN A 137 7.93 16.63 -17.23
N PRO A 138 9.20 16.51 -17.66
CA PRO A 138 10.09 15.45 -17.20
C PRO A 138 10.27 15.47 -15.67
N VAL A 139 10.09 14.30 -15.06
CA VAL A 139 10.32 14.02 -13.63
C VAL A 139 11.30 12.85 -13.51
N GLN A 140 11.93 12.71 -12.34
CA GLN A 140 12.87 11.63 -12.06
C GLN A 140 12.34 10.58 -11.09
N MET A 141 11.28 10.91 -10.35
CA MET A 141 10.69 9.99 -9.38
C MET A 141 9.15 10.06 -9.47
N ILE A 142 8.53 8.91 -9.61
CA ILE A 142 7.08 8.79 -9.78
C ILE A 142 6.56 7.84 -8.71
N TYR A 143 5.64 8.31 -7.87
CA TYR A 143 4.94 7.44 -6.93
C TYR A 143 3.68 6.87 -7.58
N LEU A 144 3.47 5.56 -7.43
CA LEU A 144 2.23 4.89 -7.81
C LEU A 144 1.79 3.97 -6.69
N CYS A 145 0.51 3.93 -6.38
CA CYS A 145 -0.08 3.04 -5.38
C CYS A 145 -1.21 2.23 -6.03
N SER A 146 -1.09 0.90 -6.03
CA SER A 146 -2.10 0.06 -6.65
C SER A 146 -2.21 -1.29 -5.91
N PRO A 147 -3.39 -1.62 -5.38
CA PRO A 147 -4.59 -0.78 -5.23
C PRO A 147 -4.35 0.50 -4.43
N ASN A 148 -5.00 1.60 -4.84
CA ASN A 148 -4.74 2.92 -4.26
C ASN A 148 -5.44 3.10 -2.91
N ASN A 149 -4.76 3.71 -1.98
CA ASN A 149 -5.31 4.37 -0.81
C ASN A 149 -5.31 5.88 -1.08
N PRO A 150 -6.48 6.57 -1.19
CA PRO A 150 -7.76 6.25 -0.58
C PRO A 150 -8.82 5.61 -1.49
N THR A 151 -8.67 5.63 -2.82
CA THR A 151 -9.75 5.38 -3.78
C THR A 151 -10.18 3.91 -3.88
N GLY A 152 -9.31 2.99 -3.46
CA GLY A 152 -9.56 1.54 -3.57
C GLY A 152 -9.53 1.02 -5.02
N THR A 153 -9.06 1.82 -5.96
CA THR A 153 -8.98 1.48 -7.39
C THR A 153 -7.64 0.85 -7.74
N VAL A 154 -7.61 0.04 -8.79
CA VAL A 154 -6.40 -0.63 -9.31
C VAL A 154 -5.98 0.03 -10.61
N LEU A 155 -4.68 0.27 -10.79
CA LEU A 155 -4.14 0.74 -12.05
C LEU A 155 -4.17 -0.38 -13.10
N SER A 156 -4.66 -0.06 -14.30
CA SER A 156 -4.71 -1.02 -15.41
C SER A 156 -3.31 -1.37 -15.94
N ARG A 157 -3.20 -2.52 -16.62
CA ARG A 157 -1.97 -2.88 -17.33
C ARG A 157 -1.56 -1.82 -18.33
N GLU A 158 -2.52 -1.22 -19.05
CA GLU A 158 -2.27 -0.16 -20.01
C GLU A 158 -1.70 1.09 -19.33
N THR A 159 -2.30 1.51 -18.21
CA THR A 159 -1.80 2.67 -17.45
C THR A 159 -0.39 2.41 -16.93
N LEU A 160 -0.16 1.25 -16.32
CA LEU A 160 1.18 0.90 -15.82
C LEU A 160 2.21 0.81 -16.93
N GLN A 161 1.85 0.27 -18.12
CA GLN A 161 2.77 0.21 -19.26
C GLN A 161 3.17 1.63 -19.72
N LYS A 162 2.21 2.57 -19.81
CA LYS A 162 2.52 3.97 -20.15
C LYS A 162 3.55 4.59 -19.18
N PHE A 163 3.38 4.33 -17.87
CA PHE A 163 4.33 4.83 -16.86
C PHE A 163 5.70 4.15 -16.96
N VAL A 164 5.75 2.85 -17.22
CA VAL A 164 7.01 2.11 -17.40
C VAL A 164 7.75 2.60 -18.63
N ASP A 165 7.06 2.79 -19.77
CA ASP A 165 7.64 3.31 -20.98
C ASP A 165 8.19 4.73 -20.78
N TYR A 166 7.37 5.62 -20.19
CA TYR A 166 7.78 6.97 -19.82
C TYR A 166 9.03 6.97 -18.91
N ALA A 167 9.05 6.11 -17.88
CA ALA A 167 10.16 6.06 -16.93
C ALA A 167 11.46 5.61 -17.62
N ASN A 168 11.40 4.61 -18.48
CA ASN A 168 12.56 4.14 -19.25
C ASN A 168 13.06 5.19 -20.23
N GLU A 169 12.17 5.88 -20.94
CA GLU A 169 12.52 6.93 -21.90
C GLU A 169 13.14 8.16 -21.24
N ASN A 170 12.70 8.52 -20.02
CA ASN A 170 13.12 9.74 -19.33
C ASN A 170 14.14 9.48 -18.20
N GLY A 171 14.57 8.25 -17.99
CA GLY A 171 15.48 7.88 -16.90
C GLY A 171 14.88 8.12 -15.52
N ALA A 172 13.56 8.01 -15.38
CA ALA A 172 12.84 8.14 -14.12
C ALA A 172 12.76 6.81 -13.37
N ILE A 173 12.52 6.86 -12.07
CA ILE A 173 12.28 5.69 -11.22
C ILE A 173 10.83 5.72 -10.72
N ILE A 174 10.12 4.61 -10.90
CA ILE A 174 8.80 4.37 -10.33
C ILE A 174 8.97 3.78 -8.93
N LEU A 175 8.38 4.42 -7.93
CA LEU A 175 8.21 3.93 -6.58
C LEU A 175 6.79 3.36 -6.47
N PHE A 176 6.65 2.05 -6.62
CA PHE A 176 5.36 1.36 -6.69
C PHE A 176 5.00 0.75 -5.34
N ASP A 177 3.93 1.26 -4.71
CA ASP A 177 3.42 0.73 -3.45
C ASP A 177 2.29 -0.27 -3.71
N GLY A 178 2.59 -1.56 -3.51
CA GLY A 178 1.68 -2.69 -3.64
C GLY A 178 1.17 -3.23 -2.30
N ALA A 179 1.01 -2.39 -1.27
CA ALA A 179 0.61 -2.84 0.07
C ALA A 179 -0.77 -3.52 0.15
N TYR A 180 -1.62 -3.35 -0.86
CA TYR A 180 -2.98 -3.89 -0.91
C TYR A 180 -3.19 -4.94 -2.01
N ASN A 181 -2.14 -5.40 -2.68
CA ASN A 181 -2.21 -6.34 -3.79
C ASN A 181 -2.98 -7.64 -3.47
N CYS A 182 -2.89 -8.11 -2.23
CA CYS A 182 -3.56 -9.33 -1.76
C CYS A 182 -5.10 -9.24 -1.80
N TYR A 183 -5.66 -8.03 -1.92
CA TYR A 183 -7.11 -7.81 -2.00
C TYR A 183 -7.65 -7.80 -3.43
N ILE A 184 -6.80 -7.79 -4.45
CA ILE A 184 -7.23 -7.84 -5.85
C ILE A 184 -7.96 -9.17 -6.10
N GLN A 185 -9.20 -9.08 -6.60
CA GLN A 185 -10.09 -10.24 -6.82
C GLN A 185 -10.11 -10.70 -8.28
N ASP A 186 -9.54 -9.91 -9.20
CA ASP A 186 -9.49 -10.20 -10.62
C ASP A 186 -8.04 -10.49 -11.05
N GLU A 187 -7.76 -11.72 -11.42
CA GLU A 187 -6.43 -12.18 -11.84
C GLU A 187 -5.95 -11.55 -13.17
N SER A 188 -6.82 -10.88 -13.91
CA SER A 188 -6.43 -10.12 -15.11
C SER A 188 -5.76 -8.79 -14.78
N LEU A 189 -5.98 -8.26 -13.57
CA LEU A 189 -5.37 -7.04 -13.10
C LEU A 189 -3.93 -7.29 -12.60
N PRO A 190 -3.03 -6.30 -12.73
CA PRO A 190 -1.66 -6.45 -12.24
C PRO A 190 -1.62 -6.49 -10.70
N HIS A 191 -0.98 -7.51 -10.15
CA HIS A 191 -0.69 -7.62 -8.72
C HIS A 191 0.71 -7.11 -8.36
N SER A 192 1.56 -6.96 -9.36
CA SER A 192 2.92 -6.43 -9.23
C SER A 192 3.26 -5.58 -10.44
N ILE A 193 4.05 -4.53 -10.24
CA ILE A 193 4.59 -3.73 -11.34
C ILE A 193 5.48 -4.60 -12.25
N PHE A 194 6.08 -5.65 -11.71
CA PHE A 194 6.96 -6.55 -12.48
C PHE A 194 6.22 -7.50 -13.43
N GLU A 195 4.89 -7.48 -13.44
CA GLU A 195 4.09 -8.07 -14.52
C GLU A 195 4.10 -7.22 -15.80
N ILE A 196 4.61 -5.99 -15.71
CA ILE A 196 4.66 -5.04 -16.83
C ILE A 196 6.03 -5.12 -17.51
N PRO A 197 6.07 -5.40 -18.84
CA PRO A 197 7.32 -5.42 -19.58
C PRO A 197 8.13 -4.12 -19.42
N GLY A 198 9.43 -4.27 -19.16
CA GLY A 198 10.33 -3.13 -18.94
C GLY A 198 10.37 -2.55 -17.52
N ALA A 199 9.53 -3.02 -16.60
CA ALA A 199 9.48 -2.49 -15.23
C ALA A 199 10.77 -2.74 -14.43
N ARG A 200 11.48 -3.84 -14.68
CA ARG A 200 12.71 -4.20 -13.95
C ARG A 200 13.84 -3.19 -14.09
N THR A 201 13.82 -2.38 -15.15
CA THR A 201 14.84 -1.35 -15.42
C THR A 201 14.51 0.02 -14.87
N CYS A 202 13.29 0.22 -14.30
CA CYS A 202 12.85 1.54 -13.87
C CYS A 202 11.94 1.52 -12.62
N ALA A 203 11.63 0.36 -12.02
CA ALA A 203 10.70 0.31 -10.89
C ALA A 203 11.32 -0.32 -9.63
N ILE A 204 10.96 0.25 -8.48
CA ILE A 204 11.17 -0.29 -7.13
C ILE A 204 9.79 -0.57 -6.56
N GLU A 205 9.56 -1.80 -6.05
CA GLU A 205 8.27 -2.19 -5.48
C GLU A 205 8.35 -2.29 -3.96
N PHE A 206 7.35 -1.73 -3.27
CA PHE A 206 7.18 -1.84 -1.83
C PHE A 206 5.99 -2.73 -1.51
N ARG A 207 6.18 -3.69 -0.60
CA ARG A 207 5.18 -4.66 -0.19
C ARG A 207 5.08 -4.72 1.32
N SER A 208 3.92 -5.06 1.85
CA SER A 208 3.69 -5.03 3.29
C SER A 208 2.90 -6.22 3.79
N PHE A 209 3.38 -6.86 4.85
CA PHE A 209 2.61 -7.85 5.60
C PHE A 209 1.56 -7.22 6.52
N SER A 210 1.57 -5.89 6.69
CA SER A 210 0.60 -5.19 7.53
C SER A 210 -0.85 -5.50 7.14
N LYS A 211 -1.14 -5.54 5.83
CA LYS A 211 -2.48 -5.73 5.31
C LYS A 211 -2.75 -7.17 4.87
N THR A 212 -1.72 -7.88 4.42
CA THR A 212 -1.83 -9.28 4.02
C THR A 212 -2.02 -10.20 5.23
N ALA A 213 -1.24 -9.97 6.30
CA ALA A 213 -1.12 -10.89 7.43
C ALA A 213 -1.52 -10.30 8.78
N GLY A 214 -2.05 -9.08 8.80
CA GLY A 214 -2.38 -8.42 10.06
C GLY A 214 -1.16 -7.88 10.84
N PHE A 215 -0.02 -7.68 10.19
CA PHE A 215 1.24 -7.30 10.86
C PHE A 215 1.37 -5.81 11.13
N THR A 216 0.27 -5.08 11.31
CA THR A 216 0.32 -3.66 11.66
C THR A 216 1.06 -3.37 12.96
N GLY A 217 0.96 -4.27 13.96
CA GLY A 217 1.70 -4.22 15.22
C GLY A 217 2.99 -5.06 15.24
N VAL A 218 3.07 -6.13 14.44
CA VAL A 218 4.25 -7.04 14.37
C VAL A 218 5.41 -6.41 13.61
N ARG A 219 5.10 -5.61 12.58
CA ARG A 219 6.03 -4.86 11.73
C ARG A 219 6.89 -5.75 10.82
N CYS A 220 6.40 -5.98 9.60
CA CYS A 220 7.18 -6.63 8.54
C CYS A 220 6.73 -6.15 7.17
N ALA A 221 7.69 -5.91 6.30
CA ALA A 221 7.50 -5.49 4.92
C ALA A 221 8.71 -5.91 4.09
N TYR A 222 8.71 -5.62 2.82
CA TYR A 222 9.90 -5.75 1.98
C TYR A 222 9.88 -4.79 0.79
N THR A 223 11.07 -4.43 0.36
CA THR A 223 11.35 -3.66 -0.86
C THR A 223 11.97 -4.58 -1.90
N VAL A 224 11.54 -4.48 -3.14
CA VAL A 224 12.13 -5.20 -4.28
C VAL A 224 12.87 -4.22 -5.17
N ILE A 225 14.16 -4.44 -5.32
CA ILE A 225 15.03 -3.68 -6.22
C ILE A 225 15.73 -4.66 -7.15
N PRO A 226 15.28 -4.79 -8.40
CA PRO A 226 15.85 -5.72 -9.37
C PRO A 226 17.35 -5.47 -9.62
N HIS A 227 18.07 -6.52 -9.95
CA HIS A 227 19.50 -6.43 -10.25
C HIS A 227 19.82 -5.54 -11.47
N GLU A 228 18.85 -5.30 -12.35
CA GLU A 228 18.97 -4.33 -13.44
C GLU A 228 19.17 -2.90 -12.91
N LEU A 229 18.63 -2.58 -11.74
CA LEU A 229 18.86 -1.32 -11.02
C LEU A 229 20.10 -1.41 -10.10
N SER A 230 21.20 -2.01 -10.56
CA SER A 230 22.36 -2.39 -9.77
C SER A 230 22.93 -1.30 -8.87
N LYS A 231 22.97 -0.04 -9.35
CA LYS A 231 23.45 1.11 -8.58
C LYS A 231 22.52 1.43 -7.40
N LEU A 232 21.22 1.55 -7.65
CA LEU A 232 20.23 1.81 -6.60
C LEU A 232 20.16 0.67 -5.60
N ARG A 233 20.21 -0.57 -6.09
CA ARG A 233 20.25 -1.78 -5.25
C ARG A 233 21.48 -1.78 -4.32
N SER A 234 22.65 -1.47 -4.84
CA SER A 234 23.89 -1.36 -4.05
C SER A 234 23.81 -0.24 -3.01
N MET A 235 23.28 0.93 -3.38
CA MET A 235 23.07 2.05 -2.45
C MET A 235 22.05 1.70 -1.36
N TRP A 236 20.94 1.04 -1.72
CA TRP A 236 19.94 0.60 -0.76
C TRP A 236 20.50 -0.42 0.22
N ASN A 237 21.23 -1.41 -0.28
CA ASN A 237 21.91 -2.37 0.58
C ASN A 237 22.88 -1.66 1.55
N ARG A 238 23.68 -0.70 1.07
CA ARG A 238 24.57 0.10 1.90
C ARG A 238 23.81 0.88 2.98
N ARG A 239 22.69 1.49 2.61
CA ARG A 239 21.80 2.19 3.55
C ARG A 239 21.27 1.24 4.63
N GLN A 240 20.77 0.06 4.25
CA GLN A 240 20.28 -0.95 5.19
C GLN A 240 21.37 -1.42 6.15
N CYS A 241 22.54 -1.76 5.65
CA CYS A 241 23.68 -2.13 6.50
C CYS A 241 24.20 -0.99 7.41
N THR A 242 23.87 0.27 7.12
CA THR A 242 24.33 1.42 7.90
C THR A 242 23.32 1.87 8.97
N LYS A 243 22.02 1.79 8.67
CA LYS A 243 20.96 2.38 9.49
C LYS A 243 19.94 1.37 10.01
N PHE A 244 20.10 0.09 9.68
CA PHE A 244 19.14 -0.95 10.02
C PHE A 244 19.85 -2.28 10.24
N ASN A 245 19.52 -2.99 11.32
CA ASN A 245 20.11 -4.29 11.65
C ASN A 245 19.21 -5.48 11.26
N GLY A 246 18.27 -5.27 10.34
CA GLY A 246 17.32 -6.28 9.92
C GLY A 246 16.12 -6.46 10.88
N VAL A 247 15.08 -7.07 10.37
CA VAL A 247 13.90 -7.49 11.14
C VAL A 247 14.28 -8.68 12.02
N ASN A 248 13.73 -8.73 13.24
CA ASN A 248 14.04 -9.83 14.17
C ASN A 248 13.60 -11.20 13.59
N TYR A 249 14.28 -12.25 14.07
CA TYR A 249 14.08 -13.61 13.62
C TYR A 249 12.64 -14.11 13.77
N VAL A 250 12.02 -13.84 14.93
CA VAL A 250 10.65 -14.29 15.25
C VAL A 250 9.63 -13.72 14.25
N THR A 251 9.73 -12.42 13.95
CA THR A 251 8.88 -11.77 12.95
C THR A 251 9.06 -12.34 11.55
N GLN A 252 10.29 -12.64 11.15
CA GLN A 252 10.54 -13.21 9.82
C GLN A 252 10.02 -14.65 9.70
N ARG A 253 10.11 -15.49 10.76
CA ARG A 253 9.46 -16.81 10.80
C ARG A 253 7.95 -16.73 10.77
N ALA A 254 7.38 -15.74 11.45
CA ALA A 254 5.95 -15.45 11.40
C ALA A 254 5.49 -15.08 9.97
N ALA A 255 6.28 -14.25 9.27
CA ALA A 255 6.01 -13.86 7.89
C ALA A 255 6.13 -15.04 6.91
N GLU A 256 7.16 -15.89 7.07
CA GLU A 256 7.34 -17.10 6.27
C GLU A 256 6.14 -18.05 6.38
N ALA A 257 5.56 -18.19 7.58
CA ALA A 257 4.45 -19.10 7.84
C ALA A 257 3.20 -18.81 7.00
N ILE A 258 3.03 -17.58 6.52
CA ILE A 258 1.93 -17.16 5.65
C ILE A 258 1.98 -17.91 4.31
N TYR A 259 3.17 -18.19 3.80
CA TYR A 259 3.38 -18.87 2.52
C TYR A 259 3.25 -20.40 2.59
N SER A 260 3.06 -20.96 3.81
CA SER A 260 2.67 -22.37 3.92
C SER A 260 1.25 -22.59 3.36
N PRO A 261 0.90 -23.80 2.89
CA PRO A 261 -0.46 -24.07 2.40
C PRO A 261 -1.55 -23.74 3.42
N VAL A 262 -1.33 -24.04 4.70
CA VAL A 262 -2.26 -23.74 5.81
C VAL A 262 -2.30 -22.25 6.08
N GLY A 263 -1.15 -21.58 6.19
CA GLY A 263 -1.05 -20.15 6.42
C GLY A 263 -1.73 -19.36 5.30
N TRP A 264 -1.49 -19.72 4.06
CA TRP A 264 -2.13 -19.07 2.91
C TRP A 264 -3.66 -19.26 2.89
N GLN A 265 -4.15 -20.45 3.21
CA GLN A 265 -5.60 -20.69 3.33
C GLN A 265 -6.22 -19.81 4.41
N GLN A 266 -5.61 -19.72 5.59
CA GLN A 266 -6.08 -18.87 6.69
C GLN A 266 -6.02 -17.38 6.33
N THR A 267 -4.96 -16.93 5.69
CA THR A 267 -4.79 -15.55 5.19
C THR A 267 -5.90 -15.19 4.19
N LYS A 268 -6.17 -16.05 3.21
CA LYS A 268 -7.26 -15.84 2.26
C LYS A 268 -8.62 -15.72 2.92
N ALA A 269 -8.88 -16.49 3.97
CA ALA A 269 -10.14 -16.41 4.71
C ALA A 269 -10.32 -15.05 5.41
N VAL A 270 -9.25 -14.49 5.99
CA VAL A 270 -9.27 -13.14 6.59
C VAL A 270 -9.51 -12.07 5.52
N ILE A 271 -8.78 -12.13 4.39
CA ILE A 271 -8.96 -11.22 3.26
C ILE A 271 -10.40 -11.26 2.74
N ALA A 272 -10.96 -12.46 2.53
CA ALA A 272 -12.34 -12.64 2.10
C ALA A 272 -13.35 -12.03 3.08
N GLY A 273 -13.08 -12.08 4.38
CA GLY A 273 -13.88 -11.42 5.41
C GLY A 273 -13.93 -9.91 5.23
N TYR A 274 -12.78 -9.27 5.04
CA TYR A 274 -12.71 -7.82 4.76
C TYR A 274 -13.38 -7.46 3.44
N MET A 275 -13.19 -8.24 2.37
CA MET A 275 -13.81 -7.97 1.09
C MET A 275 -15.32 -8.18 1.11
N LYS A 276 -15.84 -9.13 1.92
CA LYS A 276 -17.28 -9.24 2.20
C LYS A 276 -17.82 -7.96 2.84
N THR A 277 -17.11 -7.41 3.82
CA THR A 277 -17.48 -6.15 4.48
C THR A 277 -17.44 -4.98 3.48
N ALA A 278 -16.42 -4.90 2.62
CA ALA A 278 -16.32 -3.88 1.57
C ALA A 278 -17.50 -3.96 0.60
N GLY A 279 -17.87 -5.16 0.18
CA GLY A 279 -19.02 -5.39 -0.71
C GLY A 279 -20.34 -4.94 -0.10
N VAL A 280 -20.55 -5.16 1.20
CA VAL A 280 -21.76 -4.69 1.91
C VAL A 280 -21.78 -3.17 1.98
N ILE A 281 -20.68 -2.52 2.37
CA ILE A 281 -20.60 -1.05 2.40
C ILE A 281 -20.98 -0.46 1.03
N ARG A 282 -20.34 -0.97 -0.01
CA ARG A 282 -20.56 -0.52 -1.40
C ARG A 282 -22.01 -0.69 -1.84
N LYS A 283 -22.59 -1.87 -1.57
CA LYS A 283 -23.98 -2.19 -1.93
C LYS A 283 -24.99 -1.31 -1.23
N GLU A 284 -24.86 -1.13 0.08
CA GLU A 284 -25.82 -0.35 0.88
C GLU A 284 -25.76 1.14 0.55
N LEU A 285 -24.58 1.72 0.34
CA LEU A 285 -24.43 3.11 -0.10
C LEU A 285 -24.99 3.32 -1.50
N ALA A 286 -24.74 2.43 -2.45
CA ALA A 286 -25.28 2.50 -3.79
C ALA A 286 -26.81 2.36 -3.79
N ALA A 287 -27.39 1.48 -2.96
CA ALA A 287 -28.83 1.34 -2.80
C ALA A 287 -29.49 2.57 -2.16
N ALA A 288 -28.75 3.35 -1.36
CA ALA A 288 -29.19 4.65 -0.83
C ALA A 288 -29.02 5.81 -1.84
N GLY A 289 -28.59 5.53 -3.06
CA GLY A 289 -28.45 6.52 -4.14
C GLY A 289 -27.10 7.23 -4.21
N TYR A 290 -26.12 6.81 -3.42
CA TYR A 290 -24.80 7.43 -3.44
C TYR A 290 -23.88 6.82 -4.49
N THR A 291 -23.01 7.66 -5.07
CA THR A 291 -21.94 7.21 -5.96
C THR A 291 -20.74 6.76 -5.13
N VAL A 292 -20.26 5.56 -5.37
CA VAL A 292 -19.12 4.97 -4.67
C VAL A 292 -18.16 4.29 -5.63
N PHE A 293 -16.87 4.37 -5.30
CA PHE A 293 -15.76 3.74 -6.02
C PHE A 293 -14.96 2.85 -5.07
N GLY A 294 -14.10 1.98 -5.60
CA GLY A 294 -13.33 1.04 -4.80
C GLY A 294 -14.19 -0.05 -4.14
N GLY A 295 -13.63 -0.74 -3.15
CA GLY A 295 -14.32 -1.82 -2.43
C GLY A 295 -14.49 -3.13 -3.20
N GLU A 296 -13.93 -3.24 -4.41
CA GLU A 296 -13.89 -4.46 -5.23
C GLU A 296 -12.55 -5.18 -5.16
N HIS A 297 -11.46 -4.41 -5.14
CA HIS A 297 -10.08 -4.90 -5.15
C HIS A 297 -9.23 -4.31 -4.01
N ALA A 298 -9.88 -3.66 -3.06
CA ALA A 298 -9.28 -3.10 -1.85
C ALA A 298 -10.32 -2.90 -0.76
N PRO A 299 -9.94 -2.87 0.51
CA PRO A 299 -10.84 -2.63 1.63
C PRO A 299 -11.19 -1.15 1.83
N TYR A 300 -11.03 -0.33 0.79
CA TYR A 300 -11.36 1.10 0.78
C TYR A 300 -12.53 1.39 -0.13
N ILE A 301 -13.49 2.15 0.39
CA ILE A 301 -14.64 2.67 -0.33
C ILE A 301 -14.48 4.18 -0.41
N TRP A 302 -14.45 4.70 -1.63
CA TRP A 302 -14.35 6.11 -1.94
C TRP A 302 -15.73 6.62 -2.30
N TRP A 303 -16.34 7.35 -1.37
CA TRP A 303 -17.71 7.79 -1.40
C TRP A 303 -17.76 9.24 -1.89
N LYS A 304 -18.45 9.51 -3.02
CA LYS A 304 -18.75 10.87 -3.48
C LYS A 304 -19.80 11.46 -2.56
N ILE A 305 -19.46 12.53 -1.85
CA ILE A 305 -20.39 13.24 -0.96
C ILE A 305 -21.32 14.17 -1.77
N PRO A 306 -22.43 14.69 -1.19
CA PRO A 306 -23.33 15.59 -1.89
C PRO A 306 -22.61 16.81 -2.48
N ASP A 307 -23.04 17.23 -3.67
CA ASP A 307 -22.42 18.34 -4.40
C ASP A 307 -22.48 19.64 -3.58
N GLY A 308 -21.35 20.34 -3.51
CA GLY A 308 -21.21 21.62 -2.80
C GLY A 308 -20.89 21.50 -1.30
N GLU A 309 -20.94 20.30 -0.72
CA GLU A 309 -20.55 20.08 0.66
C GLU A 309 -19.03 19.85 0.77
N LYS A 310 -18.38 20.43 1.80
CA LYS A 310 -16.97 20.19 2.09
C LYS A 310 -16.79 18.85 2.81
N SER A 311 -15.68 18.15 2.54
CA SER A 311 -15.44 16.83 3.10
C SER A 311 -15.31 16.81 4.63
N PHE A 312 -14.85 17.91 5.25
CA PHE A 312 -14.86 18.07 6.71
C PHE A 312 -16.25 18.41 7.28
N ASP A 313 -17.06 19.21 6.58
CA ASP A 313 -18.44 19.49 6.99
C ASP A 313 -19.29 18.19 6.93
N PHE A 314 -19.06 17.38 5.90
CA PHE A 314 -19.67 16.06 5.80
C PHE A 314 -19.22 15.12 6.93
N PHE A 315 -17.93 15.17 7.34
CA PHE A 315 -17.44 14.43 8.49
C PHE A 315 -18.20 14.77 9.76
N ASP A 316 -18.34 16.06 10.06
CA ASP A 316 -19.05 16.54 11.26
C ASP A 316 -20.53 16.15 11.22
N ARG A 317 -21.19 16.29 10.07
CA ARG A 317 -22.59 15.88 9.88
C ARG A 317 -22.76 14.36 10.03
N LEU A 318 -21.90 13.55 9.42
CA LEU A 318 -21.96 12.10 9.52
C LEU A 318 -21.75 11.62 10.96
N LEU A 319 -20.81 12.23 11.67
CA LEU A 319 -20.54 11.95 13.08
C LEU A 319 -21.75 12.33 13.96
N ALA A 320 -22.27 13.55 13.79
CA ALA A 320 -23.37 14.07 14.63
C ALA A 320 -24.68 13.32 14.41
N THR A 321 -25.01 12.95 13.15
CA THR A 321 -26.29 12.30 12.81
C THR A 321 -26.25 10.80 12.89
N CYS A 322 -25.17 10.18 12.42
CA CYS A 322 -25.07 8.72 12.26
C CYS A 322 -24.13 8.05 13.27
N GLU A 323 -23.37 8.82 14.06
CA GLU A 323 -22.33 8.32 14.95
C GLU A 323 -21.30 7.42 14.20
N VAL A 324 -20.96 7.83 12.97
CA VAL A 324 -20.02 7.13 12.09
C VAL A 324 -18.82 7.99 11.81
N VAL A 325 -17.64 7.41 11.96
CA VAL A 325 -16.35 8.03 11.66
C VAL A 325 -15.80 7.44 10.37
N GLY A 326 -15.45 8.29 9.41
CA GLY A 326 -14.69 7.98 8.21
C GLY A 326 -13.51 8.95 8.09
N THR A 327 -12.99 9.15 6.88
CA THR A 327 -11.86 10.06 6.64
C THR A 327 -12.24 11.05 5.54
N PRO A 328 -12.20 12.37 5.80
CA PRO A 328 -12.42 13.39 4.79
C PRO A 328 -11.47 13.23 3.60
N GLY A 329 -12.01 13.36 2.40
CA GLY A 329 -11.24 13.13 1.17
C GLY A 329 -10.13 14.15 0.96
N SER A 330 -10.34 15.41 1.35
CA SER A 330 -9.32 16.47 1.27
C SER A 330 -8.06 16.15 2.10
N GLY A 331 -8.13 15.23 3.07
CA GLY A 331 -6.97 14.72 3.80
C GLY A 331 -6.01 13.87 2.96
N PHE A 332 -6.38 13.56 1.70
CA PHE A 332 -5.55 12.77 0.76
C PHE A 332 -5.05 13.60 -0.44
N GLY A 333 -5.30 14.89 -0.43
CA GLY A 333 -4.93 15.83 -1.49
C GLY A 333 -6.15 16.64 -1.99
N PRO A 334 -5.91 17.76 -2.68
CA PRO A 334 -6.97 18.65 -3.18
C PRO A 334 -8.02 17.95 -4.06
N CYS A 335 -7.62 16.99 -4.92
CA CYS A 335 -8.57 16.22 -5.73
C CYS A 335 -9.42 15.24 -4.90
N GLY A 336 -9.13 15.08 -3.62
CA GLY A 336 -9.97 14.34 -2.68
C GLY A 336 -11.15 15.14 -2.13
N GLU A 337 -11.19 16.46 -2.33
CA GLU A 337 -12.34 17.27 -1.94
C GLU A 337 -13.61 16.83 -2.70
N GLY A 338 -14.75 16.79 -2.02
CA GLY A 338 -15.99 16.24 -2.56
C GLY A 338 -16.13 14.72 -2.40
N TYR A 339 -15.18 14.09 -1.69
CA TYR A 339 -15.18 12.65 -1.40
C TYR A 339 -14.94 12.35 0.08
N PHE A 340 -15.23 11.09 0.44
CA PHE A 340 -15.06 10.59 1.79
C PHE A 340 -14.62 9.12 1.76
N ARG A 341 -13.58 8.77 2.52
CA ARG A 341 -13.11 7.37 2.57
C ARG A 341 -13.75 6.61 3.73
N LEU A 342 -14.35 5.47 3.43
CA LEU A 342 -14.68 4.43 4.40
C LEU A 342 -13.73 3.24 4.25
N THR A 343 -13.57 2.48 5.34
CA THR A 343 -12.73 1.27 5.35
C THR A 343 -13.54 0.06 5.81
N ALA A 344 -13.21 -1.10 5.24
CA ALA A 344 -13.85 -2.37 5.53
C ALA A 344 -13.12 -3.21 6.59
N PHE A 345 -12.19 -2.63 7.32
CA PHE A 345 -11.42 -3.34 8.36
C PHE A 345 -12.17 -3.50 9.67
N GLY A 346 -13.30 -2.82 9.85
CA GLY A 346 -14.13 -2.91 11.05
C GLY A 346 -14.85 -4.24 11.19
N ASP A 347 -15.44 -4.44 12.37
CA ASP A 347 -16.34 -5.56 12.64
C ASP A 347 -17.55 -5.53 11.69
N TYR A 348 -17.93 -6.69 11.16
CA TYR A 348 -18.99 -6.82 10.15
C TYR A 348 -20.36 -6.36 10.68
N GLU A 349 -20.76 -6.82 11.87
CA GLU A 349 -22.07 -6.51 12.45
C GLU A 349 -22.18 -5.03 12.82
N ARG A 350 -21.13 -4.46 13.40
CA ARG A 350 -21.05 -3.01 13.67
C ARG A 350 -21.05 -2.19 12.40
N THR A 351 -20.45 -2.69 11.34
CA THR A 351 -20.47 -2.03 10.02
C THR A 351 -21.90 -2.03 9.45
N CYS A 352 -22.61 -3.15 9.51
CA CYS A 352 -24.02 -3.24 9.09
C CYS A 352 -24.91 -2.28 9.89
N GLU A 353 -24.71 -2.18 11.19
CA GLU A 353 -25.45 -1.24 12.04
C GLU A 353 -25.14 0.24 11.66
N ALA A 354 -23.88 0.57 11.39
CA ALA A 354 -23.50 1.89 10.93
C ALA A 354 -24.17 2.25 9.59
N LEU A 355 -24.20 1.31 8.64
CA LEU A 355 -24.84 1.49 7.34
C LEU A 355 -26.36 1.68 7.46
N LYS A 356 -27.01 0.96 8.40
CA LYS A 356 -28.42 1.18 8.72
C LYS A 356 -28.66 2.62 9.19
N ARG A 357 -27.86 3.13 10.12
CA ARG A 357 -27.97 4.51 10.60
C ARG A 357 -27.74 5.54 9.49
N ILE A 358 -26.76 5.31 8.61
CA ILE A 358 -26.54 6.16 7.42
C ILE A 358 -27.80 6.22 6.56
N ARG A 359 -28.38 5.07 6.23
CA ARG A 359 -29.59 5.01 5.38
C ARG A 359 -30.80 5.69 6.01
N GLU A 360 -30.97 5.62 7.35
CA GLU A 360 -32.14 6.12 8.05
C GLU A 360 -32.04 7.59 8.45
N ARG A 361 -30.82 8.15 8.57
CA ARG A 361 -30.61 9.46 9.20
C ARG A 361 -29.86 10.48 8.32
N LEU A 362 -29.18 10.04 7.25
CA LEU A 362 -28.41 10.92 6.37
C LEU A 362 -29.19 11.28 5.12
#